data_f80c18b1f2f4609d42fc3c0f6b7f9f01
#
_entry.id   f80c18b1f2f4609d42fc3c0f6b7f9f01
#
_cell.length_a   1.000
_cell.length_b   1.000
_cell.length_c   1.000
_cell.angle_alpha   90.00
_cell.angle_beta   90.00
_cell.angle_gamma   90.00
#
_symmetry.space_group_name_H-M   'P 1'
#
loop_
_entity.id
_entity.type
_entity.pdbx_description
1 polymer ?
#
loop_
_entity_poly.entity_id
_entity_poly.type
_entity_poly.pdbx_seq_one_letter_code
_entity_poly.pdbx_strand_id
1 'polypeptide(L)'
;EICACLVGSEMCIRDRATTAQEIWEDTDGKVDIFVSSVGTGGTCTGTGLGLRDHNPDVRIVAVEPKSSPVLSGGRPGPHKIQGIGAGFIPKVMRMDIVDEVIPVENEAAFDKAREVAKSDGLLVGISSGAAIYAATELAKRPENKGKNIVVLLPDTGERYLSTPLFTVN
;
A
#
# COMPACT_ATOMS: atom_id res chain seq x y z
N GLU A 1 -4.06 -14.36 18.78
CA GLU A 1 -3.09 -14.82 17.74
C GLU A 1 -3.75 -15.50 16.53
N ILE A 2 -4.86 -16.20 16.70
CA ILE A 2 -5.56 -16.91 15.62
C ILE A 2 -6.25 -15.94 14.65
N CYS A 3 -6.76 -14.81 15.15
CA CYS A 3 -7.51 -13.84 14.33
C CYS A 3 -6.68 -13.14 13.24
N ALA A 4 -5.42 -12.80 13.49
CA ALA A 4 -4.63 -12.03 12.52
C ALA A 4 -4.31 -12.81 11.24
N CYS A 5 -4.07 -14.13 11.35
CA CYS A 5 -3.80 -14.97 10.18
C CYS A 5 -5.06 -15.27 9.36
N LEU A 6 -6.20 -15.48 10.03
CA LEU A 6 -7.49 -15.74 9.37
C LEU A 6 -7.99 -14.48 8.64
N VAL A 7 -7.94 -13.32 9.30
CA VAL A 7 -8.36 -12.05 8.69
C VAL A 7 -7.54 -11.72 7.44
N GLY A 8 -6.22 -11.90 7.48
CA GLY A 8 -5.38 -11.69 6.32
C GLY A 8 -5.68 -12.66 5.18
N SER A 9 -5.97 -13.94 5.47
CA SER A 9 -6.31 -14.95 4.49
C SER A 9 -7.67 -14.67 3.84
N GLU A 10 -8.68 -14.33 4.63
CA GLU A 10 -10.01 -13.96 4.12
C GLU A 10 -9.95 -12.69 3.26
N MET A 11 -9.20 -11.68 3.69
CA MET A 11 -8.96 -10.48 2.88
C MET A 11 -8.29 -10.82 1.56
N CYS A 12 -7.28 -11.68 1.56
CA CYS A 12 -6.59 -12.11 0.35
C CYS A 12 -7.56 -12.77 -0.66
N ILE A 13 -8.41 -13.68 -0.19
CA ILE A 13 -9.41 -14.36 -1.04
C ILE A 13 -10.42 -13.35 -1.58
N ARG A 14 -10.96 -12.51 -0.73
CA ARG A 14 -11.92 -11.47 -1.09
C ARG A 14 -11.30 -10.50 -2.10
N ASP A 15 -10.15 -9.93 -1.78
CA ASP A 15 -9.54 -8.87 -2.58
C ASP A 15 -9.10 -9.38 -3.97
N ARG A 16 -8.77 -10.68 -4.11
CA ARG A 16 -8.55 -11.30 -5.42
C ARG A 16 -9.84 -11.37 -6.24
N ALA A 17 -10.95 -11.67 -5.59
CA ALA A 17 -12.23 -11.87 -6.27
C ALA A 17 -13.02 -10.56 -6.49
N THR A 18 -12.77 -9.51 -5.71
CA THR A 18 -13.53 -8.25 -5.75
C THR A 18 -12.63 -7.06 -6.07
N THR A 19 -11.74 -6.66 -5.18
CA THR A 19 -10.91 -5.44 -5.32
C THR A 19 -10.08 -5.44 -6.61
N ALA A 20 -9.50 -6.57 -6.97
CA ALA A 20 -8.74 -6.68 -8.23
C ALA A 20 -9.65 -6.52 -9.45
N GLN A 21 -10.84 -7.11 -9.40
CA GLN A 21 -11.81 -7.01 -10.49
C GLN A 21 -12.34 -5.59 -10.64
N GLU A 22 -12.70 -4.94 -9.53
CA GLU A 22 -13.14 -3.54 -9.51
C GLU A 22 -12.05 -2.60 -10.10
N ILE A 23 -10.81 -2.75 -9.66
CA ILE A 23 -9.68 -1.98 -10.21
C ILE A 23 -9.54 -2.21 -11.72
N TRP A 24 -9.62 -3.48 -12.17
CA TRP A 24 -9.49 -3.82 -13.58
C TRP A 24 -10.60 -3.20 -14.43
N GLU A 25 -11.83 -3.26 -13.97
CA GLU A 25 -12.98 -2.69 -14.64
C GLU A 25 -12.93 -1.15 -14.66
N ASP A 26 -12.67 -0.52 -13.53
CA ASP A 26 -12.64 0.94 -13.39
C ASP A 26 -11.48 1.59 -14.18
N THR A 27 -10.44 0.82 -14.50
CA THR A 27 -9.30 1.30 -15.30
C THR A 27 -9.38 0.90 -16.76
N ASP A 28 -10.47 0.29 -17.23
CA ASP A 28 -10.59 -0.32 -18.58
C ASP A 28 -9.41 -1.29 -18.85
N GLY A 29 -8.97 -2.03 -17.85
CA GLY A 29 -7.84 -2.96 -17.96
C GLY A 29 -6.47 -2.30 -18.09
N LYS A 30 -6.36 -1.01 -17.82
CA LYS A 30 -5.10 -0.24 -17.98
C LYS A 30 -4.38 -0.09 -16.64
N VAL A 31 -3.82 -1.16 -16.12
CA VAL A 31 -3.02 -1.18 -14.90
C VAL A 31 -1.61 -1.65 -15.24
N ASP A 32 -0.62 -0.79 -15.09
CA ASP A 32 0.79 -1.14 -15.27
C ASP A 32 1.49 -1.43 -13.95
N ILE A 33 1.15 -0.64 -12.90
CA ILE A 33 1.77 -0.75 -11.58
C ILE A 33 0.67 -0.68 -10.52
N PHE A 34 0.67 -1.63 -9.60
CA PHE A 34 -0.19 -1.64 -8.41
C PHE A 34 0.65 -1.41 -7.17
N VAL A 35 0.28 -0.40 -6.36
CA VAL A 35 0.98 -0.01 -5.13
C VAL A 35 0.09 -0.26 -3.93
N SER A 36 0.58 -1.02 -2.95
CA SER A 36 -0.13 -1.31 -1.70
C SER A 36 0.78 -1.24 -0.49
N SER A 37 0.34 -0.56 0.54
CA SER A 37 1.00 -0.61 1.85
C SER A 37 0.70 -1.94 2.55
N VAL A 38 1.71 -2.52 3.24
CA VAL A 38 1.63 -3.89 3.75
C VAL A 38 1.46 -3.93 5.26
N GLY A 39 0.25 -4.29 5.70
CA GLY A 39 -0.05 -4.68 7.08
C GLY A 39 -0.02 -6.20 7.24
N THR A 40 -1.16 -6.86 7.03
CA THR A 40 -1.26 -8.34 7.04
C THR A 40 -0.78 -8.99 5.74
N GLY A 41 -0.61 -8.21 4.67
CA GLY A 41 -0.24 -8.69 3.35
C GLY A 41 -1.40 -9.26 2.50
N GLY A 42 -2.60 -9.36 3.09
CA GLY A 42 -3.77 -9.90 2.40
C GLY A 42 -4.15 -9.16 1.15
N THR A 43 -4.28 -7.84 1.25
CA THR A 43 -4.66 -6.98 0.12
C THR A 43 -3.58 -6.94 -0.96
N CYS A 44 -2.31 -6.72 -0.58
CA CYS A 44 -1.21 -6.72 -1.54
C CYS A 44 -1.14 -8.04 -2.32
N THR A 45 -1.27 -9.17 -1.64
CA THR A 45 -1.27 -10.50 -2.24
C THR A 45 -2.53 -10.76 -3.08
N GLY A 46 -3.71 -10.54 -2.49
CA GLY A 46 -4.98 -10.85 -3.15
C GLY A 46 -5.20 -10.01 -4.40
N THR A 47 -5.13 -8.70 -4.26
CA THR A 47 -5.28 -7.79 -5.40
C THR A 47 -4.18 -7.99 -6.44
N GLY A 48 -2.93 -8.15 -6.00
CA GLY A 48 -1.81 -8.39 -6.91
C GLY A 48 -1.97 -9.65 -7.74
N LEU A 49 -2.38 -10.76 -7.13
CA LEU A 49 -2.68 -12.00 -7.84
C LEU A 49 -3.86 -11.83 -8.80
N GLY A 50 -4.95 -11.19 -8.34
CA GLY A 50 -6.12 -10.97 -9.18
C GLY A 50 -5.84 -10.09 -10.40
N LEU A 51 -5.04 -9.04 -10.24
CA LEU A 51 -4.61 -8.21 -11.37
C LEU A 51 -3.73 -9.00 -12.35
N ARG A 52 -2.83 -9.87 -11.85
CA ARG A 52 -2.00 -10.73 -12.70
C ARG A 52 -2.76 -11.88 -13.36
N ASP A 53 -3.90 -12.29 -12.84
CA ASP A 53 -4.81 -13.19 -13.55
C ASP A 53 -5.33 -12.57 -14.86
N HIS A 54 -5.47 -11.24 -14.90
CA HIS A 54 -5.86 -10.49 -16.10
C HIS A 54 -4.66 -10.10 -16.98
N ASN A 55 -3.60 -9.58 -16.37
CA ASN A 55 -2.39 -9.14 -17.06
C ASN A 55 -1.14 -9.53 -16.24
N PRO A 56 -0.38 -10.56 -16.66
CA PRO A 56 0.82 -11.04 -15.97
C PRO A 56 1.93 -9.97 -15.81
N ASP A 57 1.93 -8.93 -16.65
CA ASP A 57 2.96 -7.90 -16.67
C ASP A 57 2.71 -6.79 -15.64
N VAL A 58 1.60 -6.82 -14.90
CA VAL A 58 1.34 -5.84 -13.83
C VAL A 58 2.42 -5.94 -12.76
N ARG A 59 3.11 -4.83 -12.52
CA ARG A 59 4.12 -4.72 -11.45
C ARG A 59 3.44 -4.51 -10.11
N ILE A 60 3.82 -5.32 -9.13
CA ILE A 60 3.31 -5.26 -7.76
C ILE A 60 4.36 -4.61 -6.87
N VAL A 61 4.01 -3.48 -6.29
CA VAL A 61 4.89 -2.71 -5.41
C VAL A 61 4.33 -2.70 -3.99
N ALA A 62 5.12 -3.22 -3.07
CA ALA A 62 4.80 -3.22 -1.64
C ALA A 62 5.42 -2.00 -0.95
N VAL A 63 4.72 -1.43 0.02
CA VAL A 63 5.21 -0.30 0.81
C VAL A 63 5.34 -0.69 2.27
N GLU A 64 6.49 -0.37 2.87
CA GLU A 64 6.79 -0.62 4.28
C GLU A 64 7.40 0.61 4.97
N PRO A 65 7.38 0.69 6.33
CA PRO A 65 8.09 1.75 7.04
C PRO A 65 9.60 1.59 6.91
N LYS A 66 10.30 2.66 6.57
CA LYS A 66 11.78 2.64 6.42
C LYS A 66 12.52 2.28 7.71
N SER A 67 11.96 2.66 8.87
CA SER A 67 12.53 2.28 10.16
C SER A 67 12.23 0.84 10.60
N SER A 68 11.40 0.11 9.83
CA SER A 68 11.07 -1.31 10.03
C SER A 68 11.04 -2.05 8.70
N PRO A 69 12.16 -2.11 7.93
CA PRO A 69 12.18 -2.57 6.53
C PRO A 69 12.28 -4.09 6.44
N VAL A 70 11.32 -4.80 7.03
CA VAL A 70 11.35 -6.27 7.18
C VAL A 70 11.11 -6.97 5.84
N LEU A 71 10.26 -6.41 4.97
CA LEU A 71 10.02 -6.97 3.63
C LEU A 71 11.27 -6.87 2.75
N SER A 72 12.09 -5.82 2.96
CA SER A 72 13.39 -5.64 2.29
C SER A 72 14.53 -6.42 2.96
N GLY A 73 14.24 -7.30 3.93
CA GLY A 73 15.25 -8.12 4.62
C GLY A 73 15.98 -7.40 5.78
N GLY A 74 15.51 -6.22 6.18
CA GLY A 74 16.03 -5.48 7.32
C GLY A 74 15.46 -5.96 8.66
N ARG A 75 15.85 -5.27 9.74
CA ARG A 75 15.37 -5.57 11.09
C ARG A 75 14.12 -4.77 11.44
N PRO A 76 13.19 -5.35 12.23
CA PRO A 76 12.04 -4.60 12.73
C PRO A 76 12.48 -3.47 13.64
N GLY A 77 11.77 -2.34 13.57
CA GLY A 77 12.01 -1.17 14.40
C GLY A 77 10.74 -0.37 14.64
N PRO A 78 10.77 0.60 15.59
CA PRO A 78 9.61 1.45 15.87
C PRO A 78 9.33 2.41 14.72
N HIS A 79 8.04 2.61 14.41
CA HIS A 79 7.57 3.55 13.40
C HIS A 79 6.21 4.14 13.80
N LYS A 80 5.80 5.22 13.11
CA LYS A 80 4.55 5.94 13.36
C LYS A 80 3.48 5.71 12.27
N ILE A 81 3.77 4.90 11.26
CA ILE A 81 2.82 4.61 10.19
C ILE A 81 1.89 3.51 10.66
N GLN A 82 0.74 3.88 11.23
CA GLN A 82 -0.23 2.93 11.77
C GLN A 82 -0.82 2.06 10.65
N GLY A 83 -1.12 0.80 10.98
CA GLY A 83 -1.78 -0.16 10.09
C GLY A 83 -0.85 -0.99 9.22
N ILE A 84 0.44 -0.66 9.15
CA ILE A 84 1.43 -1.39 8.37
C ILE A 84 2.68 -1.72 9.20
N GLY A 85 3.63 -2.46 8.62
CA GLY A 85 4.91 -2.74 9.28
C GLY A 85 4.78 -3.61 10.52
N ALA A 86 4.23 -4.81 10.40
CA ALA A 86 3.99 -5.74 11.51
C ALA A 86 5.26 -6.21 12.26
N GLY A 87 6.46 -5.88 11.77
CA GLY A 87 7.73 -6.31 12.34
C GLY A 87 8.13 -7.73 11.95
N PHE A 88 7.37 -8.39 11.12
CA PHE A 88 7.64 -9.72 10.54
C PHE A 88 6.95 -9.81 9.17
N ILE A 89 7.35 -10.78 8.35
CA ILE A 89 6.66 -11.09 7.09
C ILE A 89 5.44 -11.94 7.41
N PRO A 90 4.20 -11.43 7.18
CA PRO A 90 2.99 -12.20 7.45
C PRO A 90 2.90 -13.45 6.56
N LYS A 91 2.36 -14.56 7.09
CA LYS A 91 2.24 -15.83 6.35
C LYS A 91 1.39 -15.73 5.08
N VAL A 92 0.47 -14.77 5.03
CA VAL A 92 -0.40 -14.53 3.85
C VAL A 92 0.33 -13.76 2.76
N MET A 93 1.40 -13.05 3.13
CA MET A 93 2.18 -12.24 2.18
C MET A 93 2.99 -13.11 1.23
N ARG A 94 2.69 -13.03 -0.05
CA ARG A 94 3.39 -13.70 -1.13
C ARG A 94 4.50 -12.80 -1.67
N MET A 95 5.70 -12.93 -1.09
CA MET A 95 6.86 -12.12 -1.52
C MET A 95 7.31 -12.44 -2.96
N ASP A 96 6.99 -13.63 -3.44
CA ASP A 96 7.32 -14.09 -4.79
C ASP A 96 6.56 -13.35 -5.91
N ILE A 97 5.47 -12.64 -5.58
CA ILE A 97 4.74 -11.81 -6.54
C ILE A 97 5.14 -10.34 -6.47
N VAL A 98 5.94 -9.93 -5.48
CA VAL A 98 6.34 -8.53 -5.29
C VAL A 98 7.56 -8.22 -6.13
N ASP A 99 7.44 -7.26 -7.04
CA ASP A 99 8.54 -6.83 -7.91
C ASP A 99 9.46 -5.81 -7.24
N GLU A 100 8.89 -5.00 -6.34
CA GLU A 100 9.64 -3.96 -5.65
C GLU A 100 9.05 -3.69 -4.26
N VAL A 101 9.91 -3.41 -3.29
CA VAL A 101 9.52 -2.91 -1.96
C VAL A 101 10.06 -1.50 -1.79
N ILE A 102 9.18 -0.54 -1.46
CA ILE A 102 9.55 0.85 -1.23
C ILE A 102 9.43 1.18 0.26
N PRO A 103 10.56 1.40 0.96
CA PRO A 103 10.54 1.87 2.34
C PRO A 103 10.24 3.37 2.41
N VAL A 104 9.28 3.76 3.28
CA VAL A 104 8.82 5.15 3.42
C VAL A 104 9.08 5.67 4.84
N GLU A 105 9.60 6.88 4.94
CA GLU A 105 9.79 7.59 6.21
C GLU A 105 8.45 8.00 6.83
N ASN A 106 8.41 8.10 8.17
CA ASN A 106 7.19 8.50 8.88
C ASN A 106 6.71 9.89 8.41
N GLU A 107 7.62 10.84 8.36
CA GLU A 107 7.34 12.23 7.99
C GLU A 107 6.84 12.32 6.55
N ALA A 108 7.44 11.59 5.62
CA ALA A 108 7.00 11.56 4.21
C ALA A 108 5.56 11.03 4.07
N ALA A 109 5.18 10.01 4.87
CA ALA A 109 3.81 9.50 4.90
C ALA A 109 2.81 10.54 5.44
N PHE A 110 3.15 11.23 6.54
CA PHE A 110 2.32 12.28 7.12
C PHE A 110 2.16 13.47 6.17
N ASP A 111 3.26 13.96 5.60
CA ASP A 111 3.25 15.12 4.71
C ASP A 111 2.45 14.84 3.44
N LYS A 112 2.59 13.65 2.87
CA LYS A 112 1.84 13.29 1.67
C LYS A 112 0.35 13.15 1.94
N ALA A 113 -0.06 12.58 3.08
CA ALA A 113 -1.47 12.53 3.46
C ALA A 113 -2.07 13.93 3.64
N ARG A 114 -1.32 14.87 4.25
CA ARG A 114 -1.74 16.27 4.39
C ARG A 114 -1.78 17.02 3.07
N GLU A 115 -0.80 16.77 2.20
CA GLU A 115 -0.74 17.36 0.86
C GLU A 115 -1.99 17.01 0.07
N VAL A 116 -2.32 15.72 -0.04
CA VAL A 116 -3.47 15.22 -0.80
C VAL A 116 -4.80 15.72 -0.21
N ALA A 117 -4.89 15.85 1.12
CA ALA A 117 -6.06 16.43 1.75
C ALA A 117 -6.27 17.91 1.34
N LYS A 118 -5.18 18.66 1.12
CA LYS A 118 -5.24 20.08 0.72
C LYS A 118 -5.41 20.26 -0.79
N SER A 119 -4.72 19.45 -1.62
CA SER A 119 -4.72 19.61 -3.08
C SER A 119 -5.94 18.99 -3.73
N ASP A 120 -6.35 17.81 -3.27
CA ASP A 120 -7.36 16.98 -3.93
C ASP A 120 -8.64 16.80 -3.08
N GLY A 121 -8.64 17.29 -1.83
CA GLY A 121 -9.77 17.13 -0.90
C GLY A 121 -9.95 15.71 -0.38
N LEU A 122 -8.95 14.83 -0.54
CA LEU A 122 -8.98 13.45 -0.11
C LEU A 122 -8.42 13.30 1.30
N LEU A 123 -9.30 13.12 2.28
CA LEU A 123 -8.92 12.88 3.66
C LEU A 123 -8.54 11.40 3.86
N VAL A 124 -7.25 11.10 3.81
CA VAL A 124 -6.71 9.73 3.85
C VAL A 124 -5.94 9.45 5.13
N GLY A 125 -5.78 8.15 5.48
CA GLY A 125 -4.98 7.72 6.63
C GLY A 125 -3.47 7.77 6.38
N ILE A 126 -2.69 7.49 7.43
CA ILE A 126 -1.22 7.59 7.42
C ILE A 126 -0.61 6.59 6.44
N SER A 127 -1.11 5.34 6.44
CA SER A 127 -0.63 4.29 5.52
C SER A 127 -0.99 4.58 4.07
N SER A 128 -2.11 5.26 3.83
CA SER A 128 -2.49 5.78 2.51
C SER A 128 -1.51 6.86 2.05
N GLY A 129 -1.10 7.77 2.93
CA GLY A 129 -0.06 8.75 2.65
C GLY A 129 1.27 8.11 2.26
N ALA A 130 1.66 7.02 2.94
CA ALA A 130 2.86 6.24 2.58
C ALA A 130 2.74 5.62 1.18
N ALA A 131 1.58 5.04 0.84
CA ALA A 131 1.32 4.45 -0.48
C ALA A 131 1.36 5.51 -1.59
N ILE A 132 0.72 6.67 -1.37
CA ILE A 132 0.74 7.79 -2.33
C ILE A 132 2.15 8.35 -2.51
N TYR A 133 2.93 8.45 -1.42
CA TYR A 133 4.34 8.86 -1.51
C TYR A 133 5.13 7.92 -2.42
N ALA A 134 5.03 6.61 -2.19
CA ALA A 134 5.71 5.60 -3.01
C ALA A 134 5.28 5.68 -4.49
N ALA A 135 3.99 5.82 -4.76
CA ALA A 135 3.47 5.98 -6.11
C ALA A 135 3.97 7.27 -6.78
N THR A 136 4.07 8.36 -6.02
CA THR A 136 4.63 9.63 -6.51
C THR A 136 6.10 9.47 -6.92
N GLU A 137 6.89 8.74 -6.13
CA GLU A 137 8.29 8.47 -6.46
C GLU A 137 8.42 7.55 -7.69
N LEU A 138 7.53 6.56 -7.82
CA LEU A 138 7.45 5.72 -9.03
C LEU A 138 7.10 6.53 -10.28
N ALA A 139 6.14 7.45 -10.17
CA ALA A 139 5.69 8.28 -11.29
C ALA A 139 6.77 9.25 -11.81
N LYS A 140 7.71 9.64 -10.95
CA LYS A 140 8.85 10.51 -11.34
C LYS A 140 9.92 9.77 -12.15
N ARG A 141 9.90 8.45 -12.16
CA ARG A 141 10.91 7.65 -12.87
C ARG A 141 10.67 7.68 -14.38
N PRO A 142 11.70 7.96 -15.18
CA PRO A 142 11.54 8.06 -16.65
C PRO A 142 10.95 6.81 -17.30
N GLU A 143 11.29 5.62 -16.79
CA GLU A 143 10.80 4.32 -17.26
C GLU A 143 9.31 4.10 -17.02
N ASN A 144 8.70 4.90 -16.15
CA ASN A 144 7.27 4.83 -15.83
C ASN A 144 6.45 5.91 -16.54
N LYS A 145 7.07 6.68 -17.44
CA LYS A 145 6.36 7.72 -18.20
C LYS A 145 5.24 7.10 -19.04
N GLY A 146 4.02 7.59 -18.84
CA GLY A 146 2.82 7.13 -19.55
C GLY A 146 2.20 5.85 -18.98
N LYS A 147 2.73 5.29 -17.87
CA LYS A 147 2.15 4.15 -17.19
C LYS A 147 1.04 4.56 -16.23
N ASN A 148 0.04 3.70 -16.12
CA ASN A 148 -1.02 3.82 -15.12
C ASN A 148 -0.59 3.18 -13.80
N ILE A 149 -0.50 4.00 -12.77
CA ILE A 149 -0.13 3.58 -11.41
C ILE A 149 -1.37 3.62 -10.53
N VAL A 150 -1.84 2.47 -10.10
CA VAL A 150 -2.98 2.33 -9.19
C VAL A 150 -2.47 2.20 -7.77
N VAL A 151 -3.01 3.01 -6.87
CA VAL A 151 -2.63 3.06 -5.46
C VAL A 151 -3.83 2.71 -4.59
N LEU A 152 -3.69 1.72 -3.72
CA LEU A 152 -4.74 1.38 -2.77
C LEU A 152 -4.61 2.22 -1.50
N LEU A 153 -5.71 2.90 -1.15
CA LEU A 153 -5.84 3.74 0.03
C LEU A 153 -6.77 3.04 1.04
N PRO A 154 -6.21 2.36 2.08
CA PRO A 154 -6.98 1.41 2.88
C PRO A 154 -7.96 2.04 3.86
N ASP A 155 -7.76 3.30 4.23
CA ASP A 155 -8.63 3.99 5.21
C ASP A 155 -8.67 5.51 5.04
N THR A 156 -9.63 6.11 5.75
CA THR A 156 -9.85 7.57 5.77
C THR A 156 -9.06 8.23 6.91
N GLY A 157 -8.80 9.54 6.77
CA GLY A 157 -8.10 10.33 7.77
C GLY A 157 -8.89 10.61 9.05
N GLU A 158 -10.21 10.39 9.06
CA GLU A 158 -11.08 10.65 10.22
C GLU A 158 -10.61 9.92 11.48
N ARG A 159 -10.05 8.72 11.33
CA ARG A 159 -9.49 7.92 12.43
C ARG A 159 -8.26 8.57 13.09
N TYR A 160 -7.66 9.55 12.44
CA TYR A 160 -6.36 10.14 12.81
C TYR A 160 -6.46 11.62 13.22
N LEU A 161 -7.68 12.18 13.39
CA LEU A 161 -7.89 13.59 13.74
C LEU A 161 -7.24 13.97 15.07
N SER A 162 -7.13 13.03 16.02
CA SER A 162 -6.47 13.22 17.32
C SER A 162 -4.98 12.87 17.32
N THR A 163 -4.41 12.54 16.17
CA THR A 163 -3.00 12.13 16.02
C THR A 163 -2.16 13.27 15.44
N PRO A 164 -0.82 13.16 15.48
CA PRO A 164 0.08 14.12 14.84
C PRO A 164 -0.13 14.30 13.32
N LEU A 165 -0.95 13.48 12.68
CA LEU A 165 -1.30 13.65 11.26
C LEU A 165 -1.95 15.01 11.03
N PHE A 166 -2.90 15.45 11.90
CA PHE A 166 -3.65 16.68 11.73
C PHE A 166 -3.39 17.73 12.83
N THR A 167 -2.80 17.33 13.96
CA THR A 167 -2.35 18.27 14.98
C THR A 167 -0.98 18.82 14.58
N VAL A 168 -0.98 19.86 13.77
CA VAL A 168 0.24 20.63 13.45
C VAL A 168 0.33 21.75 14.48
N ASN A 169 1.36 21.73 15.35
CA ASN A 169 1.75 22.85 16.18
C ASN A 169 2.35 23.97 15.33
#